data_caf094c395049b240367d82c9c141373
#
_entry.id   caf094c395049b240367d82c9c141373
#
_cell.length_a   1.000
_cell.length_b   1.000
_cell.length_c   1.000
_cell.angle_alpha   90.00
_cell.angle_beta   90.00
_cell.angle_gamma   90.00
#
_symmetry.space_group_name_H-M   'P 1'
#
loop_
_entity.id
_entity.type
_entity.pdbx_description
1 polymer ?
#
loop_
_entity_poly.entity_id
_entity_poly.type
_entity_poly.pdbx_seq_one_letter_code
_entity_poly.pdbx_strand_id
1 'polypeptide(L)'
;MTVDFAEYTFKGRDGLDIFASRYELAEPKGIVLALHGMAEHRKRYEEFANILNEAGYSFYIHDHRGHGETALENNLPLGHFADKDGWEKIIGDVKNHLELIEKRNKNIEVPVFLFGHSMGSFVSRDYISRNPYDFSGALLSGAAQVKRTELFLLKFFIGLEKFFKGEKKKSTIVENLIFSSNNQSFNDTERPDDWLSSNSKATKKYYEDPRCGFNCTVKFYDDFYKGMKNTAYIANYNTIPENFPLIFLSGEKDPVGGKDIIKLADNYKKAGLKNVEYKLYPEARHELINEYNKEEFFEDVINWLDKKKNEQKKKEDKGVNEK
;
A
#
# COMPACT_ATOMS: atom_id res chain seq x y z
N MET A 1 -17.84 -19.07 -8.43
CA MET A 1 -18.20 -18.66 -7.04
C MET A 1 -18.99 -17.37 -7.12
N THR A 2 -20.00 -17.16 -6.27
CA THR A 2 -20.75 -15.89 -6.27
C THR A 2 -19.95 -14.87 -5.46
N VAL A 3 -19.67 -13.72 -6.05
CA VAL A 3 -18.96 -12.60 -5.39
C VAL A 3 -20.02 -11.64 -4.85
N ASP A 4 -19.98 -11.30 -3.56
CA ASP A 4 -20.77 -10.20 -2.98
C ASP A 4 -19.93 -8.92 -3.08
N PHE A 5 -20.14 -8.19 -4.19
CA PHE A 5 -19.57 -6.85 -4.34
C PHE A 5 -20.43 -5.81 -3.63
N ALA A 6 -19.83 -4.96 -2.83
CA ALA A 6 -20.47 -3.76 -2.33
C ALA A 6 -19.47 -2.63 -2.05
N GLU A 7 -19.93 -1.42 -2.30
CA GLU A 7 -19.35 -0.21 -1.75
C GLU A 7 -20.00 0.09 -0.40
N TYR A 8 -19.22 0.53 0.58
CA TYR A 8 -19.68 0.82 1.93
C TYR A 8 -18.79 1.86 2.60
N THR A 9 -19.22 2.34 3.74
CA THR A 9 -18.43 3.23 4.58
C THR A 9 -18.19 2.60 5.96
N PHE A 10 -17.08 2.98 6.58
CA PHE A 10 -16.83 2.73 7.99
C PHE A 10 -16.29 3.99 8.67
N LYS A 11 -16.39 4.07 9.99
CA LYS A 11 -15.89 5.22 10.73
C LYS A 11 -14.39 5.10 10.96
N GLY A 12 -13.65 6.09 10.47
CA GLY A 12 -12.25 6.29 10.82
C GLY A 12 -12.10 6.63 12.32
N ARG A 13 -10.86 6.68 12.80
CA ARG A 13 -10.54 6.86 14.21
C ARG A 13 -11.14 8.13 14.85
N ASP A 14 -11.43 9.15 14.06
CA ASP A 14 -12.01 10.43 14.50
C ASP A 14 -13.45 10.63 14.01
N GLY A 15 -14.10 9.55 13.59
CA GLY A 15 -15.48 9.56 13.13
C GLY A 15 -15.68 9.94 11.66
N LEU A 16 -14.61 10.20 10.91
CA LEU A 16 -14.68 10.44 9.47
C LEU A 16 -15.27 9.22 8.75
N ASP A 17 -16.13 9.43 7.77
CA ASP A 17 -16.59 8.35 6.89
C ASP A 17 -15.48 7.96 5.89
N ILE A 18 -15.01 6.73 6.01
CA ILE A 18 -14.00 6.16 5.10
C ILE A 18 -14.72 5.27 4.09
N PHE A 19 -14.59 5.57 2.81
CA PHE A 19 -15.23 4.86 1.71
C PHE A 19 -14.41 3.64 1.32
N ALA A 20 -15.08 2.50 1.19
CA ALA A 20 -14.46 1.21 0.95
C ALA A 20 -15.23 0.38 -0.08
N SER A 21 -14.56 -0.59 -0.67
CA SER A 21 -15.16 -1.64 -1.50
C SER A 21 -14.79 -3.01 -0.95
N ARG A 22 -15.75 -3.95 -1.04
CA ARG A 22 -15.51 -5.36 -0.78
C ARG A 22 -15.89 -6.20 -1.99
N TYR A 23 -15.13 -7.24 -2.21
CA TYR A 23 -15.35 -8.32 -3.15
C TYR A 23 -15.28 -9.61 -2.33
N GLU A 24 -16.41 -9.97 -1.70
CA GLU A 24 -16.48 -10.98 -0.66
C GLU A 24 -16.98 -12.31 -1.21
N LEU A 25 -16.31 -13.38 -0.84
CA LEU A 25 -16.71 -14.75 -1.13
C LEU A 25 -17.35 -15.38 0.11
N ALA A 26 -18.35 -16.23 -0.06
CA ALA A 26 -19.01 -16.92 1.06
C ALA A 26 -18.04 -17.87 1.80
N GLU A 27 -17.14 -18.52 1.06
CA GLU A 27 -16.16 -19.47 1.59
C GLU A 27 -14.78 -19.15 1.00
N PRO A 28 -14.10 -18.07 1.48
CA PRO A 28 -12.79 -17.68 0.96
C PRO A 28 -11.68 -18.60 1.48
N LYS A 29 -10.64 -18.77 0.69
CA LYS A 29 -9.37 -19.38 1.13
C LYS A 29 -8.58 -18.50 2.08
N GLY A 30 -8.81 -17.20 2.02
CA GLY A 30 -8.19 -16.14 2.78
C GLY A 30 -8.76 -14.78 2.37
N ILE A 31 -8.36 -13.76 3.09
CA ILE A 31 -8.81 -12.37 2.87
C ILE A 31 -7.59 -11.50 2.57
N VAL A 32 -7.69 -10.59 1.61
CA VAL A 32 -6.67 -9.58 1.32
C VAL A 32 -7.25 -8.19 1.61
N LEU A 33 -6.66 -7.48 2.56
CA LEU A 33 -6.89 -6.04 2.75
C LEU A 33 -5.83 -5.27 1.97
N ALA A 34 -6.25 -4.40 1.05
CA ALA A 34 -5.36 -3.62 0.22
C ALA A 34 -5.31 -2.13 0.63
N LEU A 35 -4.14 -1.53 0.49
CA LEU A 35 -3.84 -0.13 0.75
C LEU A 35 -3.21 0.47 -0.52
N HIS A 36 -3.89 1.43 -1.14
CA HIS A 36 -3.48 2.05 -2.40
C HIS A 36 -2.36 3.09 -2.23
N GLY A 37 -1.81 3.54 -3.35
CA GLY A 37 -0.74 4.53 -3.41
C GLY A 37 -1.18 5.98 -3.22
N MET A 38 -0.23 6.91 -3.35
CA MET A 38 -0.48 8.34 -3.32
C MET A 38 -1.18 8.80 -4.60
N ALA A 39 -2.10 9.75 -4.48
CA ALA A 39 -2.79 10.39 -5.58
C ALA A 39 -3.50 9.40 -6.53
N GLU A 40 -4.07 8.36 -5.96
CA GLU A 40 -4.93 7.38 -6.63
C GLU A 40 -6.10 6.99 -5.71
N HIS A 41 -6.89 5.96 -6.07
CA HIS A 41 -8.05 5.54 -5.31
C HIS A 41 -8.38 4.05 -5.49
N ARG A 42 -9.21 3.49 -4.59
CA ARG A 42 -9.59 2.08 -4.50
C ARG A 42 -10.16 1.47 -5.78
N LYS A 43 -10.92 2.23 -6.59
CA LYS A 43 -11.59 1.69 -7.78
C LYS A 43 -10.62 1.28 -8.90
N ARG A 44 -9.35 1.68 -8.81
CA ARG A 44 -8.30 1.24 -9.75
C ARG A 44 -7.87 -0.22 -9.53
N TYR A 45 -8.31 -0.82 -8.43
CA TYR A 45 -7.95 -2.20 -8.03
C TYR A 45 -9.02 -3.24 -8.38
N GLU A 46 -10.09 -2.85 -9.11
CA GLU A 46 -11.21 -3.74 -9.45
C GLU A 46 -10.77 -4.99 -10.21
N GLU A 47 -9.90 -4.86 -11.21
CA GLU A 47 -9.39 -6.01 -11.97
C GLU A 47 -8.59 -6.95 -11.05
N PHE A 48 -7.71 -6.41 -10.22
CA PHE A 48 -6.93 -7.19 -9.25
C PHE A 48 -7.83 -7.91 -8.24
N ALA A 49 -8.88 -7.24 -7.75
CA ALA A 49 -9.87 -7.84 -6.86
C ALA A 49 -10.59 -9.03 -7.50
N ASN A 50 -11.01 -8.89 -8.77
CA ASN A 50 -11.68 -9.96 -9.51
C ASN A 50 -10.76 -11.17 -9.71
N ILE A 51 -9.50 -10.96 -10.07
CA ILE A 51 -8.49 -12.03 -10.23
C ILE A 51 -8.27 -12.76 -8.89
N LEU A 52 -8.19 -12.05 -7.79
CA LEU A 52 -8.08 -12.66 -6.46
C LEU A 52 -9.33 -13.45 -6.08
N ASN A 53 -10.54 -12.96 -6.43
CA ASN A 53 -11.78 -13.69 -6.21
C ASN A 53 -11.83 -14.99 -7.04
N GLU A 54 -11.42 -14.97 -8.30
CA GLU A 54 -11.34 -16.18 -9.14
C GLU A 54 -10.39 -17.21 -8.53
N ALA A 55 -9.30 -16.74 -7.88
CA ALA A 55 -8.37 -17.58 -7.14
C ALA A 55 -8.88 -18.03 -5.76
N GLY A 56 -10.05 -17.55 -5.30
CA GLY A 56 -10.69 -17.93 -4.04
C GLY A 56 -10.37 -17.05 -2.84
N TYR A 57 -9.86 -15.83 -3.05
CA TYR A 57 -9.58 -14.86 -1.99
C TYR A 57 -10.62 -13.74 -1.97
N SER A 58 -11.16 -13.41 -0.81
CA SER A 58 -11.93 -12.16 -0.63
C SER A 58 -11.00 -10.96 -0.64
N PHE A 59 -11.45 -9.85 -1.22
CA PHE A 59 -10.66 -8.63 -1.32
C PHE A 59 -11.39 -7.43 -0.74
N TYR A 60 -10.67 -6.63 0.05
CA TYR A 60 -11.16 -5.41 0.67
C TYR A 60 -10.17 -4.28 0.43
N ILE A 61 -10.68 -3.09 0.17
CA ILE A 61 -9.87 -1.89 -0.04
C ILE A 61 -10.66 -0.65 0.37
N HIS A 62 -10.00 0.37 0.91
CA HIS A 62 -10.61 1.66 1.21
C HIS A 62 -9.84 2.80 0.56
N ASP A 63 -10.51 3.92 0.32
CA ASP A 63 -9.86 5.17 -0.04
C ASP A 63 -9.23 5.80 1.21
N HIS A 64 -7.93 6.03 1.19
CA HIS A 64 -7.26 6.76 2.26
C HIS A 64 -7.83 8.16 2.44
N ARG A 65 -7.67 8.74 3.61
CA ARG A 65 -7.99 10.16 3.86
C ARG A 65 -7.35 11.05 2.81
N GLY A 66 -8.09 12.03 2.32
CA GLY A 66 -7.63 12.91 1.24
C GLY A 66 -7.52 12.24 -0.13
N HIS A 67 -8.11 11.07 -0.31
CA HIS A 67 -8.12 10.34 -1.59
C HIS A 67 -9.53 9.87 -1.95
N GLY A 68 -9.76 9.69 -3.25
CA GLY A 68 -10.96 9.09 -3.80
C GLY A 68 -12.25 9.68 -3.22
N GLU A 69 -13.23 8.82 -2.99
CA GLU A 69 -14.53 9.21 -2.44
C GLU A 69 -14.45 9.60 -0.96
N THR A 70 -13.48 9.08 -0.20
CA THR A 70 -13.24 9.52 1.18
C THR A 70 -12.94 11.03 1.25
N ALA A 71 -12.22 11.60 0.28
CA ALA A 71 -12.03 13.04 0.23
C ALA A 71 -13.28 13.76 -0.27
N LEU A 72 -13.84 13.32 -1.39
CA LEU A 72 -14.90 14.03 -2.09
C LEU A 72 -16.18 14.11 -1.28
N GLU A 73 -16.65 12.99 -0.73
CA GLU A 73 -17.92 12.91 0.00
C GLU A 73 -17.86 13.57 1.39
N ASN A 74 -16.65 13.68 1.97
CA ASN A 74 -16.45 14.43 3.21
C ASN A 74 -16.07 15.90 2.98
N ASN A 75 -16.09 16.39 1.73
CA ASN A 75 -15.68 17.76 1.36
C ASN A 75 -14.25 18.10 1.85
N LEU A 76 -13.34 17.12 1.82
CA LEU A 76 -11.94 17.31 2.16
C LEU A 76 -11.12 17.62 0.90
N PRO A 77 -10.04 18.42 1.02
CA PRO A 77 -9.13 18.61 -0.09
C PRO A 77 -8.45 17.29 -0.47
N LEU A 78 -8.39 16.98 -1.78
CA LEU A 78 -7.53 15.89 -2.27
C LEU A 78 -6.09 16.13 -1.82
N GLY A 79 -5.40 15.06 -1.40
CA GLY A 79 -4.03 15.11 -0.89
C GLY A 79 -3.90 15.84 0.46
N HIS A 80 -4.88 15.64 1.36
CA HIS A 80 -4.82 16.15 2.73
C HIS A 80 -5.36 15.10 3.71
N PHE A 81 -4.48 14.52 4.53
CA PHE A 81 -4.92 13.46 5.45
C PHE A 81 -5.79 13.97 6.59
N ALA A 82 -5.31 14.97 7.30
CA ALA A 82 -6.01 15.65 8.39
C ALA A 82 -5.24 16.90 8.85
N ASP A 83 -5.93 17.80 9.55
CA ASP A 83 -5.30 18.99 10.14
C ASP A 83 -4.32 18.63 11.28
N LYS A 84 -4.59 17.52 12.00
CA LYS A 84 -3.74 17.02 13.09
C LYS A 84 -3.60 15.51 12.98
N ASP A 85 -2.40 15.02 13.26
CA ASP A 85 -2.07 13.60 13.40
C ASP A 85 -2.53 12.72 12.23
N GLY A 86 -2.38 13.23 10.99
CA GLY A 86 -2.91 12.57 9.79
C GLY A 86 -2.32 11.18 9.60
N TRP A 87 -1.02 10.98 9.85
CA TRP A 87 -0.41 9.65 9.75
C TRP A 87 -0.97 8.66 10.77
N GLU A 88 -1.11 9.07 12.02
CA GLU A 88 -1.68 8.21 13.07
C GLU A 88 -3.15 7.85 12.80
N LYS A 89 -3.89 8.77 12.17
CA LYS A 89 -5.26 8.52 11.75
C LYS A 89 -5.35 7.48 10.63
N ILE A 90 -4.46 7.55 9.63
CA ILE A 90 -4.39 6.52 8.58
C ILE A 90 -4.08 5.14 9.17
N ILE A 91 -3.10 5.05 10.06
CA ILE A 91 -2.80 3.78 10.76
C ILE A 91 -4.02 3.28 11.53
N GLY A 92 -4.74 4.17 12.21
CA GLY A 92 -5.97 3.84 12.91
C GLY A 92 -7.13 3.42 11.99
N ASP A 93 -7.22 4.00 10.78
CA ASP A 93 -8.24 3.63 9.79
C ASP A 93 -8.00 2.20 9.25
N VAL A 94 -6.73 1.79 9.07
CA VAL A 94 -6.40 0.40 8.73
C VAL A 94 -6.90 -0.55 9.82
N LYS A 95 -6.67 -0.21 11.11
CA LYS A 95 -7.14 -1.02 12.24
C LYS A 95 -8.65 -1.15 12.26
N ASN A 96 -9.36 -0.01 12.15
CA ASN A 96 -10.82 0.00 12.16
C ASN A 96 -11.42 -0.79 10.99
N HIS A 97 -10.78 -0.72 9.80
CA HIS A 97 -11.22 -1.50 8.65
C HIS A 97 -11.01 -3.00 8.86
N LEU A 98 -9.85 -3.39 9.39
CA LEU A 98 -9.56 -4.79 9.73
C LEU A 98 -10.57 -5.34 10.75
N GLU A 99 -10.83 -4.62 11.84
CA GLU A 99 -11.83 -5.02 12.87
C GLU A 99 -13.23 -5.21 12.26
N LEU A 100 -13.61 -4.36 11.30
CA LEU A 100 -14.87 -4.52 10.59
C LEU A 100 -14.87 -5.80 9.74
N ILE A 101 -13.78 -6.08 9.02
CA ILE A 101 -13.60 -7.29 8.20
C ILE A 101 -13.70 -8.53 9.09
N GLU A 102 -12.99 -8.57 10.21
CA GLU A 102 -13.02 -9.68 11.17
C GLU A 102 -14.42 -9.89 11.74
N LYS A 103 -15.11 -8.81 12.12
CA LYS A 103 -16.49 -8.88 12.61
C LYS A 103 -17.45 -9.46 11.57
N ARG A 104 -17.29 -9.12 10.30
CA ARG A 104 -18.11 -9.66 9.20
C ARG A 104 -17.83 -11.13 8.98
N ASN A 105 -16.59 -11.53 9.07
CA ASN A 105 -16.11 -12.89 8.80
C ASN A 105 -15.92 -13.72 10.09
N LYS A 106 -16.56 -13.36 11.19
CA LYS A 106 -16.36 -13.97 12.53
C LYS A 106 -16.55 -15.47 12.62
N ASN A 107 -17.25 -16.07 11.66
CA ASN A 107 -17.50 -17.52 11.60
C ASN A 107 -16.58 -18.23 10.60
N ILE A 108 -15.62 -17.52 10.02
CA ILE A 108 -14.70 -18.03 9.00
C ILE A 108 -13.28 -17.87 9.53
N GLU A 109 -12.63 -18.98 9.84
CA GLU A 109 -11.22 -19.01 10.26
C GLU A 109 -10.32 -19.11 9.03
N VAL A 110 -9.92 -17.97 8.48
CA VAL A 110 -9.02 -17.89 7.32
C VAL A 110 -7.95 -16.82 7.54
N PRO A 111 -6.78 -16.98 6.93
CA PRO A 111 -5.72 -15.97 7.04
C PRO A 111 -6.14 -14.65 6.41
N VAL A 112 -5.76 -13.55 7.05
CA VAL A 112 -5.88 -12.19 6.52
C VAL A 112 -4.49 -11.71 6.12
N PHE A 113 -4.34 -11.31 4.86
CA PHE A 113 -3.10 -10.77 4.30
C PHE A 113 -3.24 -9.28 4.02
N LEU A 114 -2.13 -8.55 4.15
CA LEU A 114 -2.06 -7.13 3.83
C LEU A 114 -1.35 -6.92 2.50
N PHE A 115 -1.99 -6.22 1.57
CA PHE A 115 -1.37 -5.74 0.34
C PHE A 115 -1.17 -4.23 0.41
N GLY A 116 0.04 -3.73 0.14
CA GLY A 116 0.32 -2.30 0.12
C GLY A 116 1.08 -1.88 -1.13
N HIS A 117 0.54 -0.90 -1.87
CA HIS A 117 1.20 -0.34 -3.04
C HIS A 117 1.77 1.05 -2.76
N SER A 118 3.02 1.31 -3.14
CA SER A 118 3.66 2.62 -3.06
C SER A 118 3.53 3.26 -1.67
N MET A 119 2.83 4.39 -1.51
CA MET A 119 2.49 4.98 -0.21
C MET A 119 1.82 3.95 0.72
N GLY A 120 0.92 3.12 0.19
CA GLY A 120 0.30 2.02 0.95
C GLY A 120 1.32 1.02 1.49
N SER A 121 2.47 0.84 0.85
CA SER A 121 3.57 0.01 1.37
C SER A 121 4.23 0.61 2.62
N PHE A 122 4.34 1.94 2.71
CA PHE A 122 4.81 2.62 3.92
C PHE A 122 3.79 2.51 5.05
N VAL A 123 2.50 2.67 4.74
CA VAL A 123 1.41 2.46 5.72
C VAL A 123 1.45 1.03 6.25
N SER A 124 1.55 0.04 5.36
CA SER A 124 1.63 -1.38 5.72
C SER A 124 2.83 -1.69 6.60
N ARG A 125 4.02 -1.19 6.25
CA ARG A 125 5.27 -1.42 7.00
C ARG A 125 5.21 -0.81 8.41
N ASP A 126 4.70 0.41 8.55
CA ASP A 126 4.53 1.04 9.85
C ASP A 126 3.44 0.33 10.67
N TYR A 127 2.33 -0.07 10.02
CA TYR A 127 1.25 -0.82 10.67
C TYR A 127 1.73 -2.16 11.24
N ILE A 128 2.37 -3.01 10.42
CA ILE A 128 2.84 -4.34 10.87
C ILE A 128 3.93 -4.24 11.93
N SER A 129 4.72 -3.17 11.97
CA SER A 129 5.70 -2.95 13.04
C SER A 129 5.06 -2.64 14.39
N ARG A 130 3.85 -2.10 14.39
CA ARG A 130 3.08 -1.76 15.60
C ARG A 130 2.10 -2.87 16.00
N ASN A 131 1.58 -3.60 15.02
CA ASN A 131 0.53 -4.61 15.19
C ASN A 131 0.91 -5.88 14.41
N PRO A 132 1.98 -6.58 14.83
CA PRO A 132 2.58 -7.64 14.01
C PRO A 132 1.77 -8.93 13.93
N TYR A 133 0.73 -9.08 14.73
CA TYR A 133 -0.11 -10.29 14.79
C TYR A 133 -1.47 -10.12 14.11
N ASP A 134 -1.76 -8.92 13.60
CA ASP A 134 -3.04 -8.62 12.96
C ASP A 134 -3.15 -9.24 11.54
N PHE A 135 -2.03 -9.60 10.92
CA PHE A 135 -2.00 -10.18 9.58
C PHE A 135 -1.16 -11.45 9.52
N SER A 136 -1.56 -12.38 8.67
CA SER A 136 -0.84 -13.62 8.40
C SER A 136 0.39 -13.44 7.50
N GLY A 137 0.54 -12.28 6.89
CA GLY A 137 1.66 -11.90 6.03
C GLY A 137 1.35 -10.64 5.24
N ALA A 138 2.36 -10.08 4.58
CA ALA A 138 2.21 -8.86 3.78
C ALA A 138 2.93 -8.93 2.43
N LEU A 139 2.27 -8.34 1.41
CA LEU A 139 2.79 -8.17 0.05
C LEU A 139 2.93 -6.67 -0.22
N LEU A 140 4.13 -6.22 -0.55
CA LEU A 140 4.47 -4.81 -0.68
C LEU A 140 4.96 -4.52 -2.10
N SER A 141 4.10 -3.89 -2.90
CA SER A 141 4.37 -3.52 -4.30
C SER A 141 4.88 -2.08 -4.40
N GLY A 142 5.88 -1.82 -5.23
CA GLY A 142 6.44 -0.48 -5.43
C GLY A 142 7.02 0.13 -4.15
N ALA A 143 7.54 -0.71 -3.24
CA ALA A 143 8.09 -0.28 -1.97
C ALA A 143 9.46 0.37 -2.14
N ALA A 144 9.75 1.40 -1.36
CA ALA A 144 11.03 2.10 -1.39
C ALA A 144 11.76 2.10 -0.05
N GLN A 145 13.07 2.17 -0.13
CA GLN A 145 13.96 2.44 1.00
C GLN A 145 14.35 3.92 0.99
N VAL A 146 13.86 4.68 1.97
CA VAL A 146 14.23 6.10 2.09
C VAL A 146 15.52 6.23 2.90
N LYS A 147 16.48 7.01 2.39
CA LYS A 147 17.76 7.28 3.07
C LYS A 147 17.60 8.41 4.09
N ARG A 148 18.41 8.38 5.15
CA ARG A 148 18.38 9.43 6.20
C ARG A 148 18.68 10.82 5.66
N THR A 149 19.56 10.92 4.66
CA THR A 149 19.89 12.19 4.00
C THR A 149 18.70 12.74 3.23
N GLU A 150 17.96 11.88 2.54
CA GLU A 150 16.73 12.24 1.82
C GLU A 150 15.64 12.71 2.81
N LEU A 151 15.47 12.04 3.94
CA LEU A 151 14.57 12.47 5.00
C LEU A 151 14.93 13.84 5.57
N PHE A 152 16.23 14.12 5.75
CA PHE A 152 16.67 15.43 6.24
C PHE A 152 16.33 16.55 5.26
N LEU A 153 16.64 16.36 3.97
CA LEU A 153 16.31 17.32 2.92
C LEU A 153 14.79 17.51 2.77
N LEU A 154 14.04 16.42 2.76
CA LEU A 154 12.58 16.43 2.69
C LEU A 154 11.99 17.27 3.84
N LYS A 155 12.42 17.02 5.07
CA LYS A 155 11.96 17.77 6.25
C LYS A 155 12.29 19.26 6.17
N PHE A 156 13.46 19.60 5.66
CA PHE A 156 13.87 20.99 5.47
C PHE A 156 12.92 21.70 4.47
N PHE A 157 12.66 21.11 3.30
CA PHE A 157 11.78 21.72 2.29
C PHE A 157 10.31 21.76 2.72
N ILE A 158 9.82 20.73 3.43
CA ILE A 158 8.48 20.78 4.06
C ILE A 158 8.40 21.96 5.02
N GLY A 159 9.41 22.16 5.89
CA GLY A 159 9.46 23.28 6.83
C GLY A 159 9.46 24.63 6.13
N LEU A 160 10.18 24.75 5.03
CA LEU A 160 10.27 25.98 4.23
C LEU A 160 8.89 26.32 3.59
N GLU A 161 8.25 25.34 2.92
CA GLU A 161 6.93 25.56 2.32
C GLU A 161 5.86 25.84 3.39
N LYS A 162 5.92 25.17 4.52
CA LYS A 162 5.03 25.39 5.66
C LYS A 162 5.11 26.83 6.16
N PHE A 163 6.32 27.36 6.27
CA PHE A 163 6.56 28.73 6.73
C PHE A 163 6.03 29.78 5.72
N PHE A 164 6.30 29.59 4.42
CA PHE A 164 5.94 30.60 3.41
C PHE A 164 4.52 30.45 2.85
N LYS A 165 4.01 29.24 2.70
CA LYS A 165 2.71 28.97 2.07
C LYS A 165 1.62 28.54 3.07
N GLY A 166 2.00 28.01 4.23
CA GLY A 166 1.10 27.38 5.18
C GLY A 166 0.79 25.91 4.86
N GLU A 167 0.27 25.20 5.84
CA GLU A 167 0.11 23.74 5.82
C GLU A 167 -0.90 23.21 4.81
N LYS A 168 -1.99 23.96 4.54
CA LYS A 168 -3.12 23.51 3.71
C LYS A 168 -2.94 23.78 2.22
N LYS A 169 -1.88 24.50 1.84
CA LYS A 169 -1.60 24.78 0.43
C LYS A 169 -0.93 23.57 -0.22
N LYS A 170 -1.17 23.43 -1.53
CA LYS A 170 -0.52 22.39 -2.34
C LYS A 170 1.00 22.61 -2.33
N SER A 171 1.73 21.54 -2.04
CA SER A 171 3.19 21.55 -2.12
C SER A 171 3.63 21.50 -3.59
N THR A 172 4.56 22.34 -3.97
CA THR A 172 5.18 22.32 -5.30
C THR A 172 6.65 21.96 -5.23
N ILE A 173 7.33 22.37 -4.18
CA ILE A 173 8.77 22.07 -4.01
C ILE A 173 8.95 20.60 -3.65
N VAL A 174 8.20 20.13 -2.65
CA VAL A 174 8.31 18.73 -2.21
C VAL A 174 7.81 17.77 -3.27
N GLU A 175 6.71 18.11 -3.96
CA GLU A 175 6.19 17.35 -5.10
C GLU A 175 7.27 17.17 -6.17
N ASN A 176 7.88 18.27 -6.61
CA ASN A 176 8.94 18.23 -7.62
C ASN A 176 10.18 17.45 -7.12
N LEU A 177 10.55 17.59 -5.84
CA LEU A 177 11.69 16.88 -5.27
C LEU A 177 11.50 15.36 -5.32
N ILE A 178 10.27 14.88 -5.14
CA ILE A 178 9.97 13.46 -5.10
C ILE A 178 9.76 12.89 -6.52
N PHE A 179 9.07 13.60 -7.42
CA PHE A 179 8.54 13.02 -8.66
C PHE A 179 9.18 13.54 -9.95
N SER A 180 9.81 14.72 -9.96
CA SER A 180 10.27 15.35 -11.22
C SER A 180 11.30 14.55 -12.02
N SER A 181 12.03 13.65 -11.37
CA SER A 181 13.03 12.80 -12.02
C SER A 181 12.50 11.45 -12.50
N ASN A 182 11.27 11.06 -12.12
CA ASN A 182 10.78 9.70 -12.36
C ASN A 182 10.66 9.36 -13.85
N ASN A 183 10.23 10.30 -14.68
CA ASN A 183 10.17 10.12 -16.13
C ASN A 183 11.52 10.13 -16.84
N GLN A 184 12.58 10.67 -16.20
CA GLN A 184 13.89 10.89 -16.88
C GLN A 184 14.58 9.59 -17.32
N SER A 185 14.19 8.45 -16.75
CA SER A 185 14.71 7.14 -17.09
C SER A 185 14.05 6.52 -18.34
N PHE A 186 13.05 7.19 -18.92
CA PHE A 186 12.23 6.67 -20.01
C PHE A 186 12.22 7.63 -21.19
N ASN A 187 12.31 7.08 -22.42
CA ASN A 187 12.30 7.86 -23.67
C ASN A 187 10.90 7.92 -24.31
N ASP A 188 9.95 7.17 -23.78
CA ASP A 188 8.59 6.97 -24.30
C ASP A 188 7.50 7.63 -23.45
N THR A 189 7.85 8.64 -22.66
CA THR A 189 6.92 9.37 -21.81
C THR A 189 6.40 10.64 -22.50
N GLU A 190 5.08 10.78 -22.53
CA GLU A 190 4.39 11.96 -23.07
C GLU A 190 3.68 12.78 -21.96
N ARG A 191 3.40 12.11 -20.81
CA ARG A 191 2.67 12.70 -19.66
C ARG A 191 3.53 12.63 -18.40
N PRO A 192 3.24 13.49 -17.41
CA PRO A 192 3.98 13.51 -16.14
C PRO A 192 3.99 12.17 -15.40
N ASP A 193 2.92 11.38 -15.56
CA ASP A 193 2.69 10.14 -14.80
C ASP A 193 3.01 8.86 -15.60
N ASP A 194 3.62 8.96 -16.78
CA ASP A 194 3.94 7.79 -17.62
C ASP A 194 5.00 6.86 -16.99
N TRP A 195 5.75 7.35 -15.98
CA TRP A 195 6.64 6.51 -15.17
C TRP A 195 5.91 5.44 -14.34
N LEU A 196 4.59 5.56 -14.16
CA LEU A 196 3.79 4.63 -13.38
C LEU A 196 3.70 3.24 -14.04
N SER A 197 3.56 3.20 -15.37
CA SER A 197 3.44 1.93 -16.10
C SER A 197 3.95 2.06 -17.53
N SER A 198 4.50 0.99 -18.09
CA SER A 198 4.81 0.89 -19.52
C SER A 198 3.54 0.82 -20.38
N ASN A 199 2.40 0.48 -19.79
CA ASN A 199 1.10 0.42 -20.44
C ASN A 199 0.48 1.83 -20.60
N SER A 200 0.67 2.43 -21.77
CA SER A 200 0.19 3.79 -22.08
C SER A 200 -1.34 3.96 -21.95
N LYS A 201 -2.12 2.87 -22.07
CA LYS A 201 -3.58 2.92 -21.84
C LYS A 201 -3.91 3.06 -20.36
N ALA A 202 -3.11 2.42 -19.49
CA ALA A 202 -3.28 2.52 -18.05
C ALA A 202 -2.88 3.92 -17.53
N THR A 203 -1.73 4.45 -17.98
CA THR A 203 -1.28 5.80 -17.60
C THR A 203 -2.21 6.88 -18.15
N LYS A 204 -2.79 6.68 -19.36
CA LYS A 204 -3.82 7.58 -19.88
C LYS A 204 -5.06 7.61 -18.98
N LYS A 205 -5.58 6.46 -18.54
CA LYS A 205 -6.73 6.38 -17.62
C LYS A 205 -6.42 7.09 -16.29
N TYR A 206 -5.19 6.93 -15.77
CA TYR A 206 -4.75 7.63 -14.56
C TYR A 206 -4.76 9.14 -14.76
N TYR A 207 -4.17 9.63 -15.85
CA TYR A 207 -4.08 11.05 -16.17
C TYR A 207 -5.44 11.72 -16.41
N GLU A 208 -6.41 10.99 -16.99
CA GLU A 208 -7.76 11.48 -17.27
C GLU A 208 -8.71 11.40 -16.06
N ASP A 209 -8.36 10.68 -15.00
CA ASP A 209 -9.19 10.59 -13.78
C ASP A 209 -8.90 11.76 -12.83
N PRO A 210 -9.86 12.65 -12.57
CA PRO A 210 -9.66 13.80 -11.69
C PRO A 210 -9.37 13.44 -10.23
N ARG A 211 -9.54 12.19 -9.85
CA ARG A 211 -9.21 11.63 -8.53
C ARG A 211 -7.78 11.08 -8.47
N CYS A 212 -7.01 11.20 -9.56
CA CYS A 212 -5.62 10.75 -9.69
C CYS A 212 -4.69 11.92 -10.00
N GLY A 213 -3.40 11.76 -9.80
CA GLY A 213 -2.37 12.71 -10.21
C GLY A 213 -2.45 14.10 -9.57
N PHE A 214 -3.20 14.27 -8.50
CA PHE A 214 -3.33 15.55 -7.82
C PHE A 214 -2.13 15.83 -6.91
N ASN A 215 -1.70 17.08 -6.86
CA ASN A 215 -0.68 17.50 -5.90
C ASN A 215 -1.22 17.44 -4.46
N CYS A 216 -0.38 16.98 -3.54
CA CYS A 216 -0.73 16.90 -2.13
C CYS A 216 -0.42 18.21 -1.38
N THR A 217 -1.04 18.38 -0.20
CA THR A 217 -0.79 19.56 0.65
C THR A 217 0.56 19.45 1.36
N VAL A 218 1.12 20.59 1.79
CA VAL A 218 2.33 20.61 2.63
C VAL A 218 2.11 19.77 3.90
N LYS A 219 0.91 19.81 4.49
CA LYS A 219 0.56 19.01 5.67
C LYS A 219 0.55 17.51 5.38
N PHE A 220 0.07 17.09 4.21
CA PHE A 220 0.17 15.70 3.79
C PHE A 220 1.61 15.20 3.80
N TYR A 221 2.53 15.97 3.20
CA TYR A 221 3.95 15.60 3.18
C TYR A 221 4.60 15.61 4.57
N ASP A 222 4.18 16.52 5.47
CA ASP A 222 4.63 16.51 6.87
C ASP A 222 4.16 15.27 7.63
N ASP A 223 2.95 14.79 7.35
CA ASP A 223 2.43 13.54 7.92
C ASP A 223 3.06 12.31 7.25
N PHE A 224 3.18 12.28 5.93
CA PHE A 224 3.83 11.18 5.21
C PHE A 224 5.32 11.05 5.57
N TYR A 225 6.01 12.18 5.80
CA TYR A 225 7.38 12.18 6.33
C TYR A 225 7.50 11.36 7.63
N LYS A 226 6.50 11.42 8.53
CA LYS A 226 6.50 10.61 9.77
C LYS A 226 6.50 9.12 9.44
N GLY A 227 5.66 8.70 8.50
CA GLY A 227 5.61 7.31 8.04
C GLY A 227 6.91 6.86 7.38
N MET A 228 7.44 7.66 6.46
CA MET A 228 8.75 7.39 5.85
C MET A 228 9.86 7.27 6.90
N LYS A 229 9.87 8.17 7.89
CA LYS A 229 10.84 8.12 9.00
C LYS A 229 10.67 6.83 9.82
N ASN A 230 9.45 6.45 10.20
CA ASN A 230 9.21 5.24 10.97
C ASN A 230 9.71 3.98 10.24
N THR A 231 9.53 3.93 8.93
CA THR A 231 9.94 2.79 8.09
C THR A 231 11.39 2.87 7.58
N ALA A 232 12.13 3.95 7.87
CA ALA A 232 13.54 4.08 7.48
C ALA A 232 14.53 3.47 8.49
N TYR A 233 14.09 3.18 9.71
CA TYR A 233 14.95 2.68 10.78
C TYR A 233 14.78 1.18 10.98
N ILE A 234 15.84 0.41 10.75
CA ILE A 234 15.86 -1.06 10.91
C ILE A 234 15.43 -1.47 12.32
N ALA A 235 15.75 -0.69 13.35
CA ALA A 235 15.35 -0.96 14.73
C ALA A 235 13.83 -1.08 14.92
N ASN A 236 13.02 -0.43 14.06
CA ASN A 236 11.56 -0.53 14.13
C ASN A 236 11.02 -1.86 13.59
N TYR A 237 11.85 -2.66 12.89
CA TYR A 237 11.45 -3.98 12.37
C TYR A 237 11.57 -5.09 13.42
N ASN A 238 12.30 -4.87 14.51
CA ASN A 238 12.54 -5.86 15.56
C ASN A 238 11.27 -6.27 16.31
N THR A 239 10.18 -5.51 16.17
CA THR A 239 8.87 -5.84 16.74
C THR A 239 8.11 -6.87 15.90
N ILE A 240 8.50 -7.07 14.64
CA ILE A 240 7.86 -7.99 13.72
C ILE A 240 8.40 -9.41 14.02
N PRO A 241 7.53 -10.43 14.18
CA PRO A 241 7.98 -11.80 14.44
C PRO A 241 8.93 -12.31 13.35
N GLU A 242 9.96 -13.05 13.77
CA GLU A 242 11.01 -13.54 12.85
C GLU A 242 10.48 -14.35 11.66
N ASN A 243 9.37 -15.05 11.85
CA ASN A 243 8.75 -15.89 10.83
C ASN A 243 7.57 -15.20 10.10
N PHE A 244 7.36 -13.90 10.30
CA PHE A 244 6.31 -13.17 9.60
C PHE A 244 6.57 -13.18 8.09
N PRO A 245 5.61 -13.67 7.28
CA PRO A 245 5.79 -13.73 5.83
C PRO A 245 5.72 -12.33 5.21
N LEU A 246 6.77 -11.94 4.50
CA LEU A 246 6.86 -10.64 3.84
C LEU A 246 7.46 -10.81 2.44
N ILE A 247 6.82 -10.24 1.43
CA ILE A 247 7.35 -10.18 0.07
C ILE A 247 7.35 -8.76 -0.47
N PHE A 248 8.47 -8.36 -1.09
CA PHE A 248 8.62 -7.11 -1.82
C PHE A 248 8.55 -7.37 -3.32
N LEU A 249 7.69 -6.63 -4.03
CA LEU A 249 7.43 -6.77 -5.45
C LEU A 249 7.68 -5.41 -6.13
N SER A 250 8.47 -5.36 -7.18
CA SER A 250 8.74 -4.10 -7.90
C SER A 250 9.05 -4.36 -9.37
N GLY A 251 8.70 -3.41 -10.21
CA GLY A 251 9.25 -3.38 -11.56
C GLY A 251 10.76 -3.15 -11.53
N GLU A 252 11.51 -3.78 -12.41
CA GLU A 252 12.96 -3.58 -12.48
C GLU A 252 13.31 -2.13 -12.89
N LYS A 253 12.42 -1.50 -13.65
CA LYS A 253 12.53 -0.10 -14.12
C LYS A 253 11.75 0.88 -13.24
N ASP A 254 11.18 0.45 -12.11
CA ASP A 254 10.50 1.35 -11.18
C ASP A 254 11.47 2.41 -10.63
N PRO A 255 11.26 3.72 -10.88
CA PRO A 255 12.15 4.78 -10.41
C PRO A 255 12.05 5.03 -8.90
N VAL A 256 11.02 4.49 -8.23
CA VAL A 256 10.77 4.65 -6.79
C VAL A 256 11.44 3.53 -5.99
N GLY A 257 11.17 2.29 -6.32
CA GLY A 257 11.70 1.10 -5.64
C GLY A 257 12.76 0.40 -6.48
N GLY A 258 12.36 -0.12 -7.62
CA GLY A 258 13.23 -0.82 -8.55
C GLY A 258 14.11 -1.86 -7.86
N LYS A 259 15.38 -1.90 -8.21
CA LYS A 259 16.36 -2.81 -7.61
C LYS A 259 16.68 -2.55 -6.13
N ASP A 260 16.30 -1.39 -5.60
CA ASP A 260 16.52 -1.06 -4.18
C ASP A 260 15.66 -1.91 -3.23
N ILE A 261 14.60 -2.59 -3.72
CA ILE A 261 13.83 -3.55 -2.91
C ILE A 261 14.69 -4.73 -2.43
N ILE A 262 15.75 -5.11 -3.15
CA ILE A 262 16.71 -6.14 -2.72
C ILE A 262 17.34 -5.72 -1.40
N LYS A 263 17.86 -4.50 -1.35
CA LYS A 263 18.47 -3.92 -0.14
C LYS A 263 17.44 -3.75 0.98
N LEU A 264 16.21 -3.39 0.61
CA LEU A 264 15.11 -3.28 1.57
C LEU A 264 14.81 -4.64 2.20
N ALA A 265 14.67 -5.70 1.41
CA ALA A 265 14.47 -7.07 1.90
C ALA A 265 15.66 -7.52 2.80
N ASP A 266 16.89 -7.22 2.41
CA ASP A 266 18.07 -7.54 3.22
C ASP A 266 18.08 -6.79 4.56
N ASN A 267 17.58 -5.56 4.61
CA ASN A 267 17.44 -4.83 5.87
C ASN A 267 16.45 -5.51 6.83
N TYR A 268 15.33 -6.05 6.31
CA TYR A 268 14.40 -6.83 7.13
C TYR A 268 15.03 -8.14 7.62
N LYS A 269 15.78 -8.84 6.76
CA LYS A 269 16.54 -10.04 7.15
C LYS A 269 17.59 -9.73 8.24
N LYS A 270 18.31 -8.62 8.12
CA LYS A 270 19.28 -8.14 9.13
C LYS A 270 18.61 -7.78 10.45
N ALA A 271 17.35 -7.34 10.43
CA ALA A 271 16.56 -7.12 11.64
C ALA A 271 16.04 -8.41 12.30
N GLY A 272 16.32 -9.58 11.72
CA GLY A 272 15.99 -10.88 12.29
C GLY A 272 14.83 -11.61 11.61
N LEU A 273 14.17 -11.03 10.60
CA LEU A 273 13.09 -11.71 9.89
C LEU A 273 13.66 -12.80 8.98
N LYS A 274 13.11 -14.01 9.08
CA LYS A 274 13.58 -15.21 8.34
C LYS A 274 12.77 -15.48 7.07
N ASN A 275 11.53 -14.98 6.99
CA ASN A 275 10.59 -15.26 5.90
C ASN A 275 10.35 -14.03 5.04
N VAL A 276 11.44 -13.47 4.47
CA VAL A 276 11.42 -12.29 3.61
C VAL A 276 11.83 -12.69 2.21
N GLU A 277 10.95 -12.43 1.26
CA GLU A 277 11.11 -12.72 -0.17
C GLU A 277 11.10 -11.39 -0.96
N TYR A 278 11.62 -11.41 -2.18
CA TYR A 278 11.44 -10.33 -3.15
C TYR A 278 11.37 -10.87 -4.57
N LYS A 279 10.67 -10.14 -5.45
CA LYS A 279 10.68 -10.41 -6.90
C LYS A 279 10.74 -9.10 -7.68
N LEU A 280 11.56 -9.09 -8.73
CA LEU A 280 11.64 -8.02 -9.71
C LEU A 280 11.00 -8.48 -11.03
N TYR A 281 10.21 -7.60 -11.64
CA TYR A 281 9.55 -7.85 -12.91
C TYR A 281 10.30 -7.11 -14.01
N PRO A 282 10.91 -7.84 -14.97
CA PRO A 282 11.65 -7.22 -16.08
C PRO A 282 10.78 -6.25 -16.85
N GLU A 283 11.36 -5.13 -17.29
CA GLU A 283 10.71 -4.08 -18.08
C GLU A 283 9.55 -3.34 -17.38
N ALA A 284 8.99 -3.86 -16.26
CA ALA A 284 7.90 -3.23 -15.54
C ALA A 284 8.36 -1.97 -14.80
N ARG A 285 7.47 -0.99 -14.70
CA ARG A 285 7.60 0.26 -13.97
C ARG A 285 6.96 0.12 -12.58
N HIS A 286 6.36 1.18 -12.06
CA HIS A 286 5.91 1.29 -10.67
C HIS A 286 4.63 0.50 -10.36
N GLU A 287 3.62 0.58 -11.23
CA GLU A 287 2.28 0.00 -10.99
C GLU A 287 2.15 -1.40 -11.61
N LEU A 288 2.63 -2.43 -10.93
CA LEU A 288 2.61 -3.82 -11.44
C LEU A 288 1.22 -4.32 -11.83
N ILE A 289 0.17 -3.88 -11.13
CA ILE A 289 -1.24 -4.25 -11.43
C ILE A 289 -1.73 -3.67 -12.77
N ASN A 290 -1.03 -2.70 -13.32
CA ASN A 290 -1.40 -1.98 -14.54
C ASN A 290 -0.42 -2.18 -15.70
N GLU A 291 0.61 -3.02 -15.52
CA GLU A 291 1.61 -3.30 -16.54
C GLU A 291 1.11 -4.19 -17.68
N TYR A 292 1.85 -4.26 -18.77
CA TYR A 292 1.56 -5.19 -19.87
C TYR A 292 1.72 -6.65 -19.48
N ASN A 293 2.65 -6.96 -18.56
CA ASN A 293 2.93 -8.30 -18.06
C ASN A 293 2.33 -8.55 -16.66
N LYS A 294 1.26 -7.88 -16.34
CA LYS A 294 0.56 -7.98 -15.03
C LYS A 294 0.07 -9.38 -14.69
N GLU A 295 -0.18 -10.21 -15.69
CA GLU A 295 -0.60 -11.60 -15.50
C GLU A 295 0.44 -12.39 -14.70
N GLU A 296 1.74 -12.23 -14.99
CA GLU A 296 2.82 -12.83 -14.21
C GLU A 296 2.79 -12.35 -12.75
N PHE A 297 2.57 -11.05 -12.54
CA PHE A 297 2.43 -10.49 -11.20
C PHE A 297 1.22 -11.09 -10.45
N PHE A 298 0.09 -11.23 -11.11
CA PHE A 298 -1.12 -11.82 -10.50
C PHE A 298 -0.90 -13.28 -10.10
N GLU A 299 -0.29 -14.07 -10.98
CA GLU A 299 0.06 -15.47 -10.69
C GLU A 299 1.00 -15.59 -9.49
N ASP A 300 2.03 -14.75 -9.42
CA ASP A 300 2.97 -14.75 -8.29
C ASP A 300 2.30 -14.38 -6.96
N VAL A 301 1.42 -13.39 -6.97
CA VAL A 301 0.65 -13.00 -5.78
C VAL A 301 -0.21 -14.17 -5.30
N ILE A 302 -0.96 -14.82 -6.21
CA ILE A 302 -1.81 -15.96 -5.88
C ILE A 302 -0.97 -17.13 -5.35
N ASN A 303 0.11 -17.48 -6.03
CA ASN A 303 1.00 -18.56 -5.63
C ASN A 303 1.61 -18.31 -4.24
N TRP A 304 2.01 -17.06 -3.96
CA TRP A 304 2.52 -16.68 -2.66
C TRP A 304 1.46 -16.80 -1.57
N LEU A 305 0.24 -16.30 -1.80
CA LEU A 305 -0.89 -16.40 -0.88
C LEU A 305 -1.23 -17.87 -0.58
N ASP A 306 -1.37 -18.72 -1.61
CA ASP A 306 -1.64 -20.17 -1.46
C ASP A 306 -0.54 -20.88 -0.68
N LYS A 307 0.73 -20.56 -0.95
CA LYS A 307 1.90 -21.10 -0.22
C LYS A 307 1.82 -20.73 1.26
N LYS A 308 1.59 -19.44 1.59
CA LYS A 308 1.60 -18.98 2.99
C LYS A 308 0.40 -19.48 3.79
N LYS A 309 -0.77 -19.52 3.17
CA LYS A 309 -1.96 -20.18 3.76
C LYS A 309 -1.68 -21.64 4.13
N ASN A 310 -1.07 -22.42 3.21
CA ASN A 310 -0.76 -23.82 3.45
C ASN A 310 0.33 -24.03 4.52
N GLU A 311 1.30 -23.13 4.61
CA GLU A 311 2.33 -23.13 5.67
C GLU A 311 1.70 -22.87 7.05
N GLN A 312 0.72 -21.96 7.14
CA GLN A 312 0.00 -21.67 8.38
C GLN A 312 -0.81 -22.90 8.85
N LYS A 313 -1.62 -23.49 7.97
CA LYS A 313 -2.42 -24.67 8.27
C LYS A 313 -1.57 -25.82 8.80
N LYS A 314 -0.41 -26.09 8.18
CA LYS A 314 0.52 -27.14 8.66
C LYS A 314 1.09 -26.88 10.06
N LYS A 315 1.22 -25.62 10.49
CA LYS A 315 1.66 -25.27 11.85
C LYS A 315 0.55 -25.51 12.87
N GLU A 316 -0.69 -25.15 12.52
CA GLU A 316 -1.87 -25.38 13.35
C GLU A 316 -2.10 -26.88 13.57
N ASP A 317 -2.05 -27.69 12.51
CA ASP A 317 -2.20 -29.17 12.57
C ASP A 317 -1.11 -29.82 13.44
N LYS A 318 0.13 -29.33 13.42
CA LYS A 318 1.22 -29.84 14.28
C LYS A 318 1.05 -29.41 15.73
N GLY A 319 0.64 -28.19 16.01
CA GLY A 319 0.40 -27.68 17.37
C GLY A 319 -0.79 -28.36 18.07
N VAL A 320 -1.73 -28.93 17.34
CA VAL A 320 -2.85 -29.73 17.89
C VAL A 320 -2.38 -31.14 18.27
N ASN A 321 -1.36 -31.70 17.59
CA ASN A 321 -0.85 -33.04 17.86
C ASN A 321 0.20 -33.10 18.99
N GLU A 322 0.63 -31.92 19.50
CA GLU A 322 1.61 -31.84 20.62
C GLU A 322 0.96 -31.44 21.96
N LYS A 323 -0.38 -31.35 22.02
CA LYS A 323 -1.17 -31.13 23.24
C LYS A 323 -1.99 -32.37 23.57
#